data_5655b87831302c5ec33810372e7d0a51
#
_entry.id   5655b87831302c5ec33810372e7d0a51
#
_cell.length_a   1.000
_cell.length_b   1.000
_cell.length_c   1.000
_cell.angle_alpha   90.00
_cell.angle_beta   90.00
_cell.angle_gamma   90.00
#
_symmetry.space_group_name_H-M   'P 1'
#
loop_
_entity.id
_entity.type
_entity.pdbx_description
1 polymer ?
#
loop_
_entity_poly.entity_id
_entity_poly.type
_entity_poly.pdbx_seq_one_letter_code
_entity_poly.pdbx_strand_id
1 'polypeptide(L)'
;VIVLDGLSVGHRVGRRRPPRTVLAGVSARAGAGELTVLVGPNGTGKSTLLHTVAGLLPPLAGTASLDGADLTALPPAERARRLAVVLTERVEAGLLSVEDLVALGRHPHTGPTGALRDTDRKVVAAAVDAAGAAHLAGRRVAELSDGERQRVLVARALAQEPAVLLLDEPTAFLDVSARVGLLGLLRRLAREDGLCVLVSTHDLEPALRVADQVWLLDRAGGLRTGPPEALVADGSIAEVFDGPGLAFDPAAGAFTVRPAKGGRPVRVAAPEPEAALVARLLTREGWAVGREGGAVVTRTAPGRFTAVDGGGATVEGMGWAELAAWARRGGRQRVA
;
A
#
# COMPACT_ATOMS: atom_id res chain seq x y z
N VAL A 1 -6.11 -20.47 -0.38
CA VAL A 1 -5.32 -19.96 0.77
C VAL A 1 -3.84 -20.15 0.50
N ILE A 2 -3.04 -19.08 0.58
CA ILE A 2 -1.57 -19.17 0.55
C ILE A 2 -1.05 -19.44 1.96
N VAL A 3 -0.14 -20.40 2.09
CA VAL A 3 0.59 -20.65 3.33
C VAL A 3 2.09 -20.70 3.02
N LEU A 4 2.86 -19.91 3.78
CA LEU A 4 4.32 -19.91 3.79
C LEU A 4 4.76 -20.63 5.05
N ASP A 5 5.65 -21.62 4.92
CA ASP A 5 6.20 -22.36 6.05
C ASP A 5 7.73 -22.39 5.99
N GLY A 6 8.35 -21.65 6.91
CA GLY A 6 9.79 -21.51 6.99
C GLY A 6 10.44 -21.04 5.68
N LEU A 7 9.72 -20.27 4.85
CA LEU A 7 10.15 -19.89 3.51
C LEU A 7 11.36 -18.96 3.57
N SER A 8 12.44 -19.32 2.88
CA SER A 8 13.61 -18.47 2.67
C SER A 8 13.70 -18.08 1.20
N VAL A 9 13.85 -16.78 0.93
CA VAL A 9 13.87 -16.23 -0.43
C VAL A 9 15.13 -15.41 -0.68
N GLY A 10 15.52 -15.33 -1.95
CA GLY A 10 16.70 -14.59 -2.35
C GLY A 10 17.14 -14.91 -3.77
N HIS A 11 18.37 -14.56 -4.11
CA HIS A 11 18.90 -14.67 -5.46
C HIS A 11 20.09 -15.62 -5.53
N ARG A 12 20.11 -16.53 -6.50
CA ARG A 12 21.26 -17.37 -6.80
C ARG A 12 22.22 -16.62 -7.73
N VAL A 13 23.41 -16.29 -7.23
CA VAL A 13 24.44 -15.56 -7.97
C VAL A 13 25.43 -16.56 -8.57
N GLY A 14 25.04 -17.18 -9.71
CA GLY A 14 25.86 -18.18 -10.39
C GLY A 14 25.89 -19.55 -9.68
N ARG A 15 26.48 -20.57 -10.35
CA ARG A 15 26.47 -21.96 -9.86
C ARG A 15 27.45 -22.23 -8.69
N ARG A 16 28.44 -21.37 -8.49
CA ARG A 16 29.53 -21.61 -7.50
C ARG A 16 29.52 -20.70 -6.29
N ARG A 17 28.64 -19.69 -6.25
CA ARG A 17 28.52 -18.77 -5.10
C ARG A 17 27.31 -19.17 -4.24
N PRO A 18 27.40 -19.02 -2.91
CA PRO A 18 26.25 -19.22 -2.05
C PRO A 18 25.13 -18.23 -2.46
N PRO A 19 23.87 -18.63 -2.35
CA PRO A 19 22.76 -17.75 -2.66
C PRO A 19 22.77 -16.54 -1.70
N ARG A 20 22.40 -15.38 -2.21
CA ARG A 20 22.16 -14.20 -1.37
C ARG A 20 20.75 -14.31 -0.81
N THR A 21 20.63 -14.69 0.45
CA THR A 21 19.35 -14.70 1.16
C THR A 21 18.89 -13.26 1.41
N VAL A 22 17.63 -12.99 1.12
CA VAL A 22 16.95 -11.71 1.36
C VAL A 22 16.05 -11.82 2.59
N LEU A 23 15.26 -12.89 2.67
CA LEU A 23 14.45 -13.23 3.84
C LEU A 23 14.71 -14.70 4.21
N ALA A 24 14.74 -15.00 5.50
CA ALA A 24 15.01 -16.33 6.01
C ALA A 24 13.89 -16.81 6.94
N GLY A 25 13.37 -18.02 6.67
CA GLY A 25 12.47 -18.72 7.58
C GLY A 25 11.14 -18.02 7.85
N VAL A 26 10.59 -17.27 6.87
CA VAL A 26 9.32 -16.55 7.07
C VAL A 26 8.12 -17.49 6.96
N SER A 27 7.18 -17.33 7.88
CA SER A 27 5.91 -18.06 7.90
C SER A 27 4.75 -17.08 7.95
N ALA A 28 3.74 -17.29 7.09
CA ALA A 28 2.60 -16.41 6.96
C ALA A 28 1.43 -17.12 6.28
N ARG A 29 0.23 -16.55 6.40
CA ARG A 29 -0.97 -17.03 5.74
C ARG A 29 -1.77 -15.86 5.14
N ALA A 30 -2.24 -16.04 3.89
CA ALA A 30 -3.23 -15.19 3.25
C ALA A 30 -4.47 -16.02 2.91
N GLY A 31 -5.64 -15.57 3.35
CA GLY A 31 -6.91 -16.28 3.25
C GLY A 31 -7.68 -15.99 1.96
N ALA A 32 -8.60 -16.89 1.61
CA ALA A 32 -9.62 -16.62 0.60
C ALA A 32 -10.60 -15.57 1.16
N GLY A 33 -11.08 -14.67 0.31
CA GLY A 33 -11.96 -13.58 0.72
C GLY A 33 -11.26 -12.45 1.48
N GLU A 34 -9.92 -12.47 1.57
CA GLU A 34 -9.13 -11.50 2.30
C GLU A 34 -8.21 -10.69 1.38
N LEU A 35 -8.13 -9.39 1.63
CA LEU A 35 -7.09 -8.52 1.11
C LEU A 35 -5.93 -8.48 2.10
N THR A 36 -4.85 -9.18 1.77
CA THR A 36 -3.58 -9.14 2.51
C THR A 36 -2.66 -8.13 1.88
N VAL A 37 -2.08 -7.23 2.68
CA VAL A 37 -1.13 -6.22 2.21
C VAL A 37 0.25 -6.46 2.77
N LEU A 38 1.24 -6.62 1.89
CA LEU A 38 2.65 -6.76 2.23
C LEU A 38 3.31 -5.37 2.23
N VAL A 39 3.71 -4.90 3.41
CA VAL A 39 4.34 -3.60 3.62
C VAL A 39 5.70 -3.74 4.27
N GLY A 40 6.51 -2.72 4.14
CA GLY A 40 7.85 -2.63 4.73
C GLY A 40 8.70 -1.62 3.99
N PRO A 41 9.82 -1.17 4.57
CA PRO A 41 10.75 -0.24 3.94
C PRO A 41 11.27 -0.75 2.58
N ASN A 42 11.79 0.17 1.76
CA ASN A 42 12.38 -0.22 0.48
C ASN A 42 13.60 -1.13 0.69
N GLY A 43 13.74 -2.14 -0.16
CA GLY A 43 14.85 -3.10 -0.11
C GLY A 43 14.68 -4.25 0.92
N THR A 44 13.54 -4.34 1.64
CA THR A 44 13.29 -5.42 2.62
C THR A 44 12.94 -6.77 1.97
N GLY A 45 12.75 -6.83 0.65
CA GLY A 45 12.52 -8.11 -0.03
C GLY A 45 11.06 -8.38 -0.40
N LYS A 46 10.16 -7.39 -0.36
CA LYS A 46 8.74 -7.55 -0.73
C LYS A 46 8.55 -8.20 -2.09
N SER A 47 9.13 -7.62 -3.14
CA SER A 47 9.03 -8.16 -4.50
C SER A 47 9.69 -9.53 -4.63
N THR A 48 10.84 -9.78 -3.94
CA THR A 48 11.49 -11.09 -3.93
C THR A 48 10.58 -12.15 -3.31
N LEU A 49 9.89 -11.82 -2.21
CA LEU A 49 8.92 -12.71 -1.58
C LEU A 49 7.74 -12.99 -2.52
N LEU A 50 7.12 -11.95 -3.08
CA LEU A 50 6.01 -12.11 -4.02
C LEU A 50 6.41 -12.91 -5.26
N HIS A 51 7.56 -12.64 -5.86
CA HIS A 51 8.04 -13.38 -7.04
C HIS A 51 8.32 -14.85 -6.70
N THR A 52 8.79 -15.15 -5.48
CA THR A 52 8.96 -16.53 -5.05
C THR A 52 7.62 -17.24 -4.86
N VAL A 53 6.64 -16.58 -4.22
CA VAL A 53 5.26 -17.10 -4.10
C VAL A 53 4.61 -17.29 -5.46
N ALA A 54 4.85 -16.37 -6.41
CA ALA A 54 4.39 -16.49 -7.79
C ALA A 54 5.06 -17.63 -8.58
N GLY A 55 6.13 -18.21 -8.03
CA GLY A 55 6.95 -19.22 -8.71
C GLY A 55 7.79 -18.67 -9.85
N LEU A 56 8.04 -17.36 -9.86
CA LEU A 56 8.97 -16.68 -10.79
C LEU A 56 10.41 -16.80 -10.31
N LEU A 57 10.61 -16.94 -9.00
CA LEU A 57 11.91 -17.24 -8.37
C LEU A 57 11.81 -18.53 -7.58
N PRO A 58 12.84 -19.41 -7.61
CA PRO A 58 12.84 -20.60 -6.79
C PRO A 58 13.10 -20.22 -5.31
N PRO A 59 12.44 -20.87 -4.34
CA PRO A 59 12.76 -20.70 -2.94
C PRO A 59 14.17 -21.18 -2.64
N LEU A 60 14.80 -20.63 -1.61
CA LEU A 60 16.08 -21.09 -1.11
C LEU A 60 15.91 -22.22 -0.08
N ALA A 61 14.85 -22.15 0.74
CA ALA A 61 14.43 -23.16 1.69
C ALA A 61 12.96 -22.95 2.08
N GLY A 62 12.35 -23.92 2.77
CA GLY A 62 10.95 -23.89 3.17
C GLY A 62 10.00 -24.08 1.99
N THR A 63 8.70 -23.87 2.23
CA THR A 63 7.65 -24.10 1.24
C THR A 63 6.68 -22.94 1.13
N ALA A 64 6.12 -22.76 -0.07
CA ALA A 64 4.94 -21.93 -0.32
C ALA A 64 3.86 -22.82 -0.94
N SER A 65 2.70 -22.92 -0.31
CA SER A 65 1.60 -23.76 -0.77
C SER A 65 0.34 -22.95 -1.05
N LEU A 66 -0.46 -23.45 -2.00
CA LEU A 66 -1.77 -22.97 -2.33
C LEU A 66 -2.76 -24.11 -2.12
N ASP A 67 -3.70 -23.93 -1.17
CA ASP A 67 -4.68 -24.95 -0.78
C ASP A 67 -4.04 -26.31 -0.51
N GLY A 68 -2.88 -26.31 0.16
CA GLY A 68 -2.11 -27.49 0.50
C GLY A 68 -1.20 -28.06 -0.61
N ALA A 69 -1.31 -27.55 -1.84
CA ALA A 69 -0.40 -27.94 -2.93
C ALA A 69 0.85 -27.05 -2.94
N ASP A 70 2.03 -27.64 -2.94
CA ASP A 70 3.28 -26.89 -3.06
C ASP A 70 3.34 -26.16 -4.41
N LEU A 71 3.40 -24.82 -4.37
CA LEU A 71 3.43 -23.96 -5.55
C LEU A 71 4.64 -24.23 -6.46
N THR A 72 5.75 -24.70 -5.88
CA THR A 72 6.97 -24.99 -6.63
C THR A 72 6.90 -26.33 -7.35
N ALA A 73 6.11 -27.26 -6.84
CA ALA A 73 5.90 -28.58 -7.42
C ALA A 73 4.80 -28.58 -8.52
N LEU A 74 3.94 -27.56 -8.54
CA LEU A 74 2.88 -27.46 -9.54
C LEU A 74 3.46 -27.22 -10.95
N PRO A 75 2.98 -27.95 -11.98
CA PRO A 75 3.28 -27.62 -13.37
C PRO A 75 2.95 -26.16 -13.68
N PRO A 76 3.75 -25.45 -14.50
CA PRO A 76 3.53 -24.03 -14.80
C PRO A 76 2.11 -23.70 -15.27
N ALA A 77 1.52 -24.55 -16.13
CA ALA A 77 0.17 -24.35 -16.62
C ALA A 77 -0.90 -24.49 -15.53
N GLU A 78 -0.72 -25.43 -14.60
CA GLU A 78 -1.64 -25.63 -13.48
C GLU A 78 -1.54 -24.48 -12.46
N ARG A 79 -0.31 -24.05 -12.16
CA ARG A 79 -0.06 -22.88 -11.32
C ARG A 79 -0.71 -21.63 -11.93
N ALA A 80 -0.53 -21.41 -13.26
CA ALA A 80 -1.11 -20.29 -13.96
C ALA A 80 -2.64 -20.29 -14.01
N ARG A 81 -3.34 -21.40 -13.82
CA ARG A 81 -4.79 -21.45 -13.67
C ARG A 81 -5.27 -21.10 -12.26
N ARG A 82 -4.41 -21.19 -11.26
CA ARG A 82 -4.77 -20.97 -9.86
C ARG A 82 -4.32 -19.62 -9.33
N LEU A 83 -3.24 -19.08 -9.91
CA LEU A 83 -2.55 -17.90 -9.41
C LEU A 83 -2.23 -16.96 -10.56
N ALA A 84 -2.76 -15.74 -10.48
CA ALA A 84 -2.45 -14.66 -11.42
C ALA A 84 -1.55 -13.61 -10.77
N VAL A 85 -0.69 -12.99 -11.59
CA VAL A 85 0.28 -12.00 -11.13
C VAL A 85 0.16 -10.72 -11.94
N VAL A 86 0.16 -9.59 -11.24
CA VAL A 86 0.31 -8.25 -11.82
C VAL A 86 1.62 -7.66 -11.29
N LEU A 87 2.58 -7.45 -12.18
CA LEU A 87 3.88 -6.88 -11.84
C LEU A 87 3.90 -5.38 -12.06
N THR A 88 4.85 -4.70 -11.42
CA THR A 88 5.06 -3.25 -11.50
C THR A 88 5.53 -2.78 -12.89
N GLU A 89 6.05 -3.70 -13.71
CA GLU A 89 6.60 -3.36 -15.02
C GLU A 89 5.56 -2.75 -15.95
N ARG A 90 5.95 -1.67 -16.65
CA ARG A 90 5.11 -1.09 -17.70
C ARG A 90 5.02 -2.05 -18.88
N VAL A 91 3.82 -2.56 -19.13
CA VAL A 91 3.55 -3.34 -20.31
C VAL A 91 3.52 -2.40 -21.51
N GLU A 92 4.53 -2.46 -22.37
CA GLU A 92 4.51 -1.81 -23.68
C GLU A 92 3.60 -2.62 -24.61
N ALA A 93 2.29 -2.37 -24.50
CA ALA A 93 1.27 -3.14 -25.23
C ALA A 93 1.13 -2.74 -26.71
N GLY A 94 1.94 -1.80 -27.21
CA GLY A 94 1.94 -1.40 -28.60
C GLY A 94 0.55 -1.03 -29.11
N LEU A 95 0.10 -1.72 -30.17
CA LEU A 95 -1.18 -1.52 -30.83
C LEU A 95 -2.33 -2.36 -30.26
N LEU A 96 -2.12 -3.14 -29.20
CA LEU A 96 -3.14 -4.02 -28.63
C LEU A 96 -4.35 -3.19 -28.13
N SER A 97 -5.54 -3.69 -28.41
CA SER A 97 -6.75 -3.22 -27.74
C SER A 97 -6.81 -3.70 -26.29
N VAL A 98 -7.67 -3.09 -25.49
CA VAL A 98 -7.96 -3.53 -24.11
C VAL A 98 -8.42 -4.99 -24.11
N GLU A 99 -9.33 -5.35 -25.01
CA GLU A 99 -9.86 -6.71 -25.13
C GLU A 99 -8.78 -7.72 -25.50
N ASP A 100 -7.88 -7.37 -26.45
CA ASP A 100 -6.77 -8.24 -26.82
C ASP A 100 -5.83 -8.48 -25.65
N LEU A 101 -5.49 -7.42 -24.89
CA LEU A 101 -4.62 -7.55 -23.73
C LEU A 101 -5.27 -8.41 -22.63
N VAL A 102 -6.56 -8.24 -22.35
CA VAL A 102 -7.28 -9.04 -21.35
C VAL A 102 -7.41 -10.49 -21.83
N ALA A 103 -7.63 -10.71 -23.14
CA ALA A 103 -7.71 -12.04 -23.74
C ALA A 103 -6.44 -12.87 -23.56
N LEU A 104 -5.26 -12.25 -23.44
CA LEU A 104 -4.02 -12.96 -23.10
C LEU A 104 -4.11 -13.67 -21.73
N GLY A 105 -4.98 -13.21 -20.83
CA GLY A 105 -5.25 -13.90 -19.57
C GLY A 105 -5.83 -15.30 -19.76
N ARG A 106 -6.44 -15.60 -20.91
CA ARG A 106 -6.98 -16.94 -21.22
C ARG A 106 -5.93 -17.96 -21.64
N HIS A 107 -4.67 -17.54 -21.85
CA HIS A 107 -3.60 -18.41 -22.33
C HIS A 107 -3.49 -19.76 -21.57
N PRO A 108 -3.64 -19.86 -20.23
CA PRO A 108 -3.59 -21.14 -19.52
C PRO A 108 -4.77 -22.07 -19.84
N HIS A 109 -5.84 -21.56 -20.44
CA HIS A 109 -7.07 -22.28 -20.75
C HIS A 109 -7.23 -22.58 -22.26
N THR A 110 -6.44 -21.93 -23.11
CA THR A 110 -6.45 -22.11 -24.56
C THR A 110 -5.45 -23.17 -24.98
N GLY A 111 -5.69 -23.78 -26.16
CA GLY A 111 -4.74 -24.73 -26.75
C GLY A 111 -3.49 -24.03 -27.33
N PRO A 112 -2.61 -24.82 -27.99
CA PRO A 112 -1.35 -24.30 -28.54
C PRO A 112 -1.50 -23.16 -29.56
N THR A 113 -2.66 -23.03 -30.18
CA THR A 113 -2.96 -21.95 -31.15
C THR A 113 -3.41 -20.65 -30.47
N GLY A 114 -3.72 -20.68 -29.18
CA GLY A 114 -4.27 -19.51 -28.47
C GLY A 114 -5.69 -19.10 -28.91
N ALA A 115 -6.38 -19.92 -29.72
CA ALA A 115 -7.70 -19.58 -30.23
C ALA A 115 -8.74 -19.55 -29.11
N LEU A 116 -9.44 -18.40 -28.99
CA LEU A 116 -10.49 -18.20 -28.02
C LEU A 116 -11.80 -18.83 -28.47
N ARG A 117 -12.44 -19.59 -27.58
CA ARG A 117 -13.81 -20.07 -27.71
C ARG A 117 -14.80 -18.99 -27.28
N ASP A 118 -16.08 -19.16 -27.57
CA ASP A 118 -17.13 -18.22 -27.12
C ASP A 118 -17.21 -18.14 -25.60
N THR A 119 -16.93 -19.23 -24.90
CA THR A 119 -16.82 -19.24 -23.43
C THR A 119 -15.68 -18.35 -22.95
N ASP A 120 -14.52 -18.36 -23.60
CA ASP A 120 -13.37 -17.52 -23.26
C ASP A 120 -13.69 -16.04 -23.48
N ARG A 121 -14.40 -15.69 -24.56
CA ARG A 121 -14.84 -14.31 -24.83
C ARG A 121 -15.78 -13.78 -23.74
N LYS A 122 -16.68 -14.62 -23.23
CA LYS A 122 -17.55 -14.27 -22.12
C LYS A 122 -16.77 -14.02 -20.84
N VAL A 123 -15.77 -14.85 -20.54
CA VAL A 123 -14.88 -14.65 -19.37
C VAL A 123 -14.08 -13.34 -19.53
N VAL A 124 -13.55 -13.04 -20.73
CA VAL A 124 -12.85 -11.77 -20.98
C VAL A 124 -13.77 -10.57 -20.72
N ALA A 125 -15.00 -10.61 -21.26
CA ALA A 125 -15.95 -9.51 -21.04
C ALA A 125 -16.30 -9.34 -19.55
N ALA A 126 -16.55 -10.44 -18.83
CA ALA A 126 -16.84 -10.44 -17.39
C ALA A 126 -15.63 -9.89 -16.58
N ALA A 127 -14.40 -10.25 -16.95
CA ALA A 127 -13.19 -9.77 -16.30
C ALA A 127 -12.99 -8.26 -16.51
N VAL A 128 -13.28 -7.76 -17.72
CA VAL A 128 -13.24 -6.30 -18.02
C VAL A 128 -14.25 -5.55 -17.17
N ASP A 129 -15.47 -6.08 -17.05
CA ASP A 129 -16.53 -5.49 -16.24
C ASP A 129 -16.18 -5.53 -14.73
N ALA A 130 -15.74 -6.67 -14.21
CA ALA A 130 -15.34 -6.84 -12.82
C ALA A 130 -14.22 -5.88 -12.40
N ALA A 131 -13.28 -5.58 -13.29
CA ALA A 131 -12.22 -4.57 -13.07
C ALA A 131 -12.71 -3.13 -13.21
N GLY A 132 -13.99 -2.89 -13.60
CA GLY A 132 -14.53 -1.56 -13.87
C GLY A 132 -13.91 -0.89 -15.10
N ALA A 133 -13.51 -1.69 -16.09
CA ALA A 133 -12.85 -1.24 -17.32
C ALA A 133 -13.74 -1.33 -18.57
N ALA A 134 -15.04 -1.61 -18.43
CA ALA A 134 -15.97 -1.78 -19.56
C ALA A 134 -16.00 -0.56 -20.50
N HIS A 135 -15.91 0.66 -19.96
CA HIS A 135 -15.87 1.89 -20.74
C HIS A 135 -14.58 2.08 -21.57
N LEU A 136 -13.59 1.22 -21.38
CA LEU A 136 -12.30 1.22 -22.10
C LEU A 136 -12.27 0.19 -23.23
N ALA A 137 -13.30 -0.67 -23.34
CA ALA A 137 -13.39 -1.68 -24.40
C ALA A 137 -13.20 -1.02 -25.78
N GLY A 138 -12.43 -1.66 -26.65
CA GLY A 138 -12.10 -1.13 -27.98
C GLY A 138 -11.02 -0.05 -28.04
N ARG A 139 -10.64 0.59 -26.91
CA ARG A 139 -9.51 1.54 -26.88
C ARG A 139 -8.17 0.81 -26.98
N ARG A 140 -7.15 1.50 -27.46
CA ARG A 140 -5.78 1.00 -27.44
C ARG A 140 -5.16 1.19 -26.06
N VAL A 141 -4.40 0.21 -25.62
CA VAL A 141 -3.73 0.25 -24.31
C VAL A 141 -2.75 1.42 -24.20
N ALA A 142 -2.14 1.84 -25.30
CA ALA A 142 -1.24 2.98 -25.36
C ALA A 142 -1.93 4.34 -25.05
N GLU A 143 -3.24 4.41 -25.21
CA GLU A 143 -4.04 5.63 -24.99
C GLU A 143 -4.56 5.77 -23.56
N LEU A 144 -4.33 4.75 -22.72
CA LEU A 144 -4.84 4.69 -21.36
C LEU A 144 -3.96 5.50 -20.40
N SER A 145 -4.59 6.17 -19.45
CA SER A 145 -3.91 6.66 -18.25
C SER A 145 -3.32 5.49 -17.44
N ASP A 146 -2.37 5.78 -16.55
CA ASP A 146 -1.75 4.73 -15.72
C ASP A 146 -2.80 4.01 -14.85
N GLY A 147 -3.81 4.73 -14.32
CA GLY A 147 -4.91 4.13 -13.55
C GLY A 147 -5.82 3.23 -14.37
N GLU A 148 -6.20 3.67 -15.59
CA GLU A 148 -6.98 2.86 -16.51
C GLU A 148 -6.20 1.61 -16.94
N ARG A 149 -4.91 1.77 -17.25
CA ARG A 149 -4.02 0.65 -17.61
C ARG A 149 -3.92 -0.35 -16.48
N GLN A 150 -3.80 0.10 -15.23
CA GLN A 150 -3.72 -0.79 -14.08
C GLN A 150 -5.00 -1.61 -13.91
N ARG A 151 -6.19 -1.01 -14.11
CA ARG A 151 -7.46 -1.75 -14.12
C ARG A 151 -7.51 -2.82 -15.21
N VAL A 152 -7.01 -2.51 -16.40
CA VAL A 152 -6.94 -3.47 -17.52
C VAL A 152 -5.95 -4.61 -17.21
N LEU A 153 -4.84 -4.35 -16.52
CA LEU A 153 -3.92 -5.41 -16.06
C LEU A 153 -4.57 -6.31 -15.01
N VAL A 154 -5.38 -5.73 -14.10
CA VAL A 154 -6.21 -6.52 -13.18
C VAL A 154 -7.25 -7.35 -13.95
N ALA A 155 -7.94 -6.76 -14.95
CA ALA A 155 -8.87 -7.51 -15.81
C ALA A 155 -8.19 -8.68 -16.50
N ARG A 156 -6.97 -8.48 -17.03
CA ARG A 156 -6.18 -9.56 -17.63
C ARG A 156 -5.90 -10.69 -16.63
N ALA A 157 -5.57 -10.34 -15.41
CA ALA A 157 -5.32 -11.31 -14.35
C ALA A 157 -6.62 -12.06 -13.97
N LEU A 158 -7.75 -11.37 -13.87
CA LEU A 158 -9.07 -11.97 -13.60
C LEU A 158 -9.54 -12.91 -14.73
N ALA A 159 -9.24 -12.59 -15.98
CA ALA A 159 -9.55 -13.45 -17.12
C ALA A 159 -8.87 -14.82 -17.05
N GLN A 160 -7.88 -14.98 -16.20
CA GLN A 160 -7.22 -16.25 -15.88
C GLN A 160 -8.06 -17.13 -14.94
N GLU A 161 -9.16 -16.59 -14.37
CA GLU A 161 -10.02 -17.24 -13.36
C GLU A 161 -9.21 -17.79 -12.16
N PRO A 162 -8.34 -16.96 -11.55
CA PRO A 162 -7.45 -17.41 -10.50
C PRO A 162 -8.18 -17.54 -9.16
N ALA A 163 -7.71 -18.43 -8.27
CA ALA A 163 -8.08 -18.42 -6.86
C ALA A 163 -7.25 -17.38 -6.05
N VAL A 164 -6.09 -17.01 -6.57
CA VAL A 164 -5.15 -16.08 -5.93
C VAL A 164 -4.73 -15.00 -6.92
N LEU A 165 -4.77 -13.75 -6.47
CA LEU A 165 -4.28 -12.59 -7.20
C LEU A 165 -3.11 -11.96 -6.44
N LEU A 166 -1.91 -12.00 -7.03
CA LEU A 166 -0.71 -11.35 -6.52
C LEU A 166 -0.46 -10.06 -7.28
N LEU A 167 -0.20 -8.95 -6.55
CA LEU A 167 0.13 -7.68 -7.19
C LEU A 167 1.40 -7.09 -6.54
N ASP A 168 2.40 -6.81 -7.35
CA ASP A 168 3.62 -6.16 -6.89
C ASP A 168 3.57 -4.67 -7.20
N GLU A 169 3.45 -3.86 -6.15
CA GLU A 169 3.36 -2.39 -6.18
C GLU A 169 2.38 -1.82 -7.24
N PRO A 170 1.13 -2.30 -7.30
CA PRO A 170 0.19 -1.92 -8.37
C PRO A 170 -0.24 -0.44 -8.29
N THR A 171 0.05 0.24 -7.19
CA THR A 171 -0.26 1.66 -6.97
C THR A 171 0.87 2.60 -7.38
N ALA A 172 2.02 2.06 -7.81
CA ALA A 172 3.12 2.86 -8.33
C ALA A 172 2.66 3.70 -9.54
N PHE A 173 3.06 4.96 -9.58
CA PHE A 173 2.71 5.92 -10.65
C PHE A 173 1.23 6.36 -10.71
N LEU A 174 0.37 5.89 -9.81
CA LEU A 174 -1.03 6.31 -9.74
C LEU A 174 -1.19 7.61 -8.95
N ASP A 175 -2.10 8.47 -9.39
CA ASP A 175 -2.58 9.57 -8.56
C ASP A 175 -3.38 9.06 -7.34
N VAL A 176 -3.68 9.96 -6.41
CA VAL A 176 -4.37 9.59 -5.15
C VAL A 176 -5.73 8.95 -5.42
N SER A 177 -6.49 9.47 -6.39
CA SER A 177 -7.82 8.99 -6.74
C SER A 177 -7.78 7.57 -7.33
N ALA A 178 -6.91 7.36 -8.32
CA ALA A 178 -6.73 6.06 -8.96
C ALA A 178 -6.21 5.00 -7.98
N ARG A 179 -5.31 5.39 -7.07
CA ARG A 179 -4.77 4.53 -6.01
C ARG A 179 -5.85 4.03 -5.05
N VAL A 180 -6.65 4.95 -4.50
CA VAL A 180 -7.77 4.59 -3.62
C VAL A 180 -8.79 3.73 -4.35
N GLY A 181 -9.11 4.11 -5.60
CA GLY A 181 -10.03 3.34 -6.44
C GLY A 181 -9.54 1.93 -6.76
N LEU A 182 -8.22 1.73 -6.98
CA LEU A 182 -7.64 0.40 -7.20
C LEU A 182 -7.69 -0.45 -5.92
N LEU A 183 -7.30 0.09 -4.77
CA LEU A 183 -7.35 -0.63 -3.50
C LEU A 183 -8.79 -1.03 -3.14
N GLY A 184 -9.76 -0.13 -3.38
CA GLY A 184 -11.19 -0.44 -3.23
C GLY A 184 -11.66 -1.56 -4.15
N LEU A 185 -11.20 -1.59 -5.40
CA LEU A 185 -11.45 -2.67 -6.34
C LEU A 185 -10.90 -3.99 -5.82
N LEU A 186 -9.63 -4.02 -5.38
CA LEU A 186 -8.99 -5.24 -4.88
C LEU A 186 -9.70 -5.80 -3.63
N ARG A 187 -10.14 -4.91 -2.72
CA ARG A 187 -10.94 -5.31 -1.56
C ARG A 187 -12.29 -5.91 -1.97
N ARG A 188 -12.97 -5.31 -2.93
CA ARG A 188 -14.23 -5.81 -3.47
C ARG A 188 -14.06 -7.20 -4.08
N LEU A 189 -13.06 -7.39 -4.95
CA LEU A 189 -12.74 -8.68 -5.56
C LEU A 189 -12.43 -9.75 -4.50
N ALA A 190 -11.74 -9.41 -3.43
CA ALA A 190 -11.53 -10.33 -2.33
C ALA A 190 -12.85 -10.72 -1.67
N ARG A 191 -13.67 -9.76 -1.25
CA ARG A 191 -14.85 -9.97 -0.44
C ARG A 191 -16.04 -10.58 -1.18
N GLU A 192 -16.29 -10.13 -2.42
CA GLU A 192 -17.45 -10.51 -3.21
C GLU A 192 -17.17 -11.74 -4.08
N ASP A 193 -15.96 -11.82 -4.67
CA ASP A 193 -15.59 -12.93 -5.55
C ASP A 193 -14.78 -14.02 -4.82
N GLY A 194 -14.52 -13.85 -3.51
CA GLY A 194 -13.84 -14.84 -2.68
C GLY A 194 -12.35 -15.01 -2.99
N LEU A 195 -11.73 -14.08 -3.73
CA LEU A 195 -10.32 -14.18 -4.11
C LEU A 195 -9.39 -14.02 -2.89
N CYS A 196 -8.30 -14.78 -2.87
CA CYS A 196 -7.17 -14.47 -2.01
C CYS A 196 -6.34 -13.40 -2.71
N VAL A 197 -6.35 -12.16 -2.21
CA VAL A 197 -5.60 -11.05 -2.80
C VAL A 197 -4.40 -10.71 -1.92
N LEU A 198 -3.19 -10.79 -2.48
CA LEU A 198 -1.95 -10.37 -1.80
C LEU A 198 -1.28 -9.27 -2.62
N VAL A 199 -1.16 -8.07 -2.04
CA VAL A 199 -0.61 -6.90 -2.70
C VAL A 199 0.58 -6.34 -1.92
N SER A 200 1.71 -6.09 -2.60
CA SER A 200 2.78 -5.29 -2.01
C SER A 200 2.53 -3.80 -2.28
N THR A 201 2.87 -2.97 -1.32
CA THR A 201 2.86 -1.52 -1.50
C THR A 201 3.83 -0.83 -0.53
N HIS A 202 4.27 0.37 -0.90
CA HIS A 202 4.95 1.29 -0.01
C HIS A 202 4.00 2.34 0.59
N ASP A 203 2.73 2.36 0.14
CA ASP A 203 1.69 3.28 0.59
C ASP A 203 0.99 2.73 1.85
N LEU A 204 1.62 2.90 3.02
CA LEU A 204 1.13 2.31 4.26
C LEU A 204 -0.26 2.83 4.68
N GLU A 205 -0.45 4.15 4.66
CA GLU A 205 -1.70 4.76 5.17
C GLU A 205 -2.98 4.26 4.45
N PRO A 206 -3.07 4.28 3.11
CA PRO A 206 -4.23 3.70 2.44
C PRO A 206 -4.31 2.18 2.59
N ALA A 207 -3.16 1.48 2.69
CA ALA A 207 -3.13 0.03 2.89
C ALA A 207 -3.76 -0.37 4.23
N LEU A 208 -3.39 0.28 5.34
CA LEU A 208 -3.95 0.00 6.67
C LEU A 208 -5.47 0.22 6.76
N ARG A 209 -6.04 1.10 5.90
CA ARG A 209 -7.48 1.39 5.88
C ARG A 209 -8.32 0.33 5.14
N VAL A 210 -7.70 -0.46 4.26
CA VAL A 210 -8.45 -1.39 3.40
C VAL A 210 -8.07 -2.85 3.62
N ALA A 211 -6.90 -3.13 4.19
CA ALA A 211 -6.40 -4.49 4.40
C ALA A 211 -7.22 -5.23 5.47
N ASP A 212 -7.41 -6.52 5.26
CA ASP A 212 -7.90 -7.46 6.27
C ASP A 212 -6.75 -8.04 7.07
N GLN A 213 -5.60 -8.25 6.39
CA GLN A 213 -4.35 -8.72 6.99
C GLN A 213 -3.18 -7.88 6.47
N VAL A 214 -2.21 -7.67 7.33
CA VAL A 214 -0.93 -7.03 6.98
C VAL A 214 0.21 -8.01 7.22
N TRP A 215 1.08 -8.11 6.24
CA TRP A 215 2.39 -8.72 6.35
C TRP A 215 3.42 -7.60 6.44
N LEU A 216 3.97 -7.37 7.61
CA LEU A 216 4.90 -6.29 7.90
C LEU A 216 6.33 -6.82 7.89
N LEU A 217 7.13 -6.41 6.91
CA LEU A 217 8.56 -6.71 6.83
C LEU A 217 9.38 -5.61 7.49
N ASP A 218 10.27 -5.99 8.37
CA ASP A 218 11.26 -5.08 8.94
C ASP A 218 12.59 -5.09 8.17
N ARG A 219 13.53 -4.22 8.56
CA ARG A 219 14.86 -4.11 7.93
C ARG A 219 15.78 -5.29 8.27
N ALA A 220 15.49 -6.04 9.32
CA ALA A 220 16.25 -7.21 9.73
C ALA A 220 15.80 -8.50 9.02
N GLY A 221 14.73 -8.42 8.22
CA GLY A 221 14.13 -9.56 7.51
C GLY A 221 13.09 -10.31 8.34
N GLY A 222 12.67 -9.76 9.47
CA GLY A 222 11.54 -10.26 10.24
C GLY A 222 10.22 -10.00 9.55
N LEU A 223 9.27 -10.95 9.67
CA LEU A 223 7.91 -10.83 9.16
C LEU A 223 6.94 -10.93 10.34
N ARG A 224 6.15 -9.87 10.54
CA ARG A 224 5.03 -9.84 11.49
C ARG A 224 3.71 -9.85 10.70
N THR A 225 2.73 -10.58 11.18
CA THR A 225 1.43 -10.70 10.49
C THR A 225 0.28 -10.49 11.45
N GLY A 226 -0.78 -9.84 10.97
CA GLY A 226 -1.99 -9.60 11.76
C GLY A 226 -2.92 -8.60 11.08
N PRO A 227 -4.12 -8.38 11.65
CA PRO A 227 -4.97 -7.29 11.22
C PRO A 227 -4.27 -5.94 11.48
N PRO A 228 -4.52 -4.91 10.66
CA PRO A 228 -3.88 -3.59 10.79
C PRO A 228 -3.93 -3.04 12.23
N GLU A 229 -5.07 -3.15 12.88
CA GLU A 229 -5.31 -2.63 14.21
C GLU A 229 -4.39 -3.27 15.28
N ALA A 230 -4.11 -4.57 15.14
CA ALA A 230 -3.22 -5.28 16.08
C ALA A 230 -1.78 -4.77 15.94
N LEU A 231 -1.27 -4.63 14.70
CA LEU A 231 0.09 -4.16 14.42
C LEU A 231 0.28 -2.66 14.73
N VAL A 232 -0.81 -1.89 14.74
CA VAL A 232 -0.81 -0.51 15.23
C VAL A 232 -0.79 -0.49 16.76
N ALA A 233 -1.65 -1.29 17.42
CA ALA A 233 -1.82 -1.29 18.87
C ALA A 233 -0.58 -1.83 19.61
N ASP A 234 0.12 -2.82 19.04
CA ASP A 234 1.36 -3.38 19.61
C ASP A 234 2.61 -2.55 19.28
N GLY A 235 2.47 -1.47 18.47
CA GLY A 235 3.55 -0.58 18.09
C GLY A 235 4.45 -1.11 16.97
N SER A 236 4.16 -2.25 16.37
CA SER A 236 4.96 -2.86 15.29
C SER A 236 5.13 -1.92 14.09
N ILE A 237 4.07 -1.20 13.71
CA ILE A 237 4.13 -0.23 12.59
C ILE A 237 5.12 0.90 12.91
N ALA A 238 5.03 1.49 14.12
CA ALA A 238 5.92 2.55 14.55
C ALA A 238 7.38 2.07 14.62
N GLU A 239 7.63 0.86 15.17
CA GLU A 239 8.97 0.27 15.25
C GLU A 239 9.66 0.15 13.88
N VAL A 240 8.90 -0.24 12.84
CA VAL A 240 9.45 -0.46 11.49
C VAL A 240 9.65 0.84 10.71
N PHE A 241 8.74 1.80 10.88
CA PHE A 241 8.68 2.98 10.01
C PHE A 241 9.10 4.30 10.67
N ASP A 242 9.09 4.40 12.02
CA ASP A 242 9.55 5.60 12.71
C ASP A 242 11.02 5.88 12.43
N GLY A 243 11.34 7.16 12.31
CA GLY A 243 12.70 7.60 12.02
C GLY A 243 12.98 9.01 12.49
N PRO A 244 14.17 9.54 12.20
CA PRO A 244 14.48 10.92 12.50
C PRO A 244 13.49 11.89 11.85
N GLY A 245 12.73 12.59 12.69
CA GLY A 245 11.72 13.58 12.25
C GLY A 245 10.40 12.99 11.75
N LEU A 246 10.21 11.67 11.77
CA LEU A 246 8.97 10.98 11.36
C LEU A 246 8.45 10.10 12.49
N ALA A 247 7.16 10.15 12.75
CA ALA A 247 6.49 9.27 13.70
C ALA A 247 5.14 8.82 13.14
N PHE A 248 4.79 7.58 13.39
CA PHE A 248 3.45 7.09 13.12
C PHE A 248 2.51 7.52 14.25
N ASP A 249 1.40 8.15 13.89
CA ASP A 249 0.31 8.50 14.83
C ASP A 249 -0.75 7.39 14.77
N PRO A 250 -0.88 6.55 15.82
CA PRO A 250 -1.84 5.46 15.83
C PRO A 250 -3.31 5.94 15.77
N ALA A 251 -3.59 7.11 16.32
CA ALA A 251 -4.95 7.66 16.35
C ALA A 251 -5.38 8.19 14.99
N ALA A 252 -4.46 8.81 14.26
CA ALA A 252 -4.71 9.28 12.89
C ALA A 252 -4.52 8.17 11.82
N GLY A 253 -3.82 7.08 12.14
CA GLY A 253 -3.41 6.05 11.19
C GLY A 253 -2.48 6.60 10.10
N ALA A 254 -1.67 7.61 10.41
CA ALA A 254 -0.89 8.39 9.47
C ALA A 254 0.46 8.80 10.04
N PHE A 255 1.39 9.16 9.15
CA PHE A 255 2.69 9.69 9.57
C PHE A 255 2.62 11.17 9.88
N THR A 256 3.26 11.57 10.96
CA THR A 256 3.41 12.96 11.39
C THR A 256 4.89 13.33 11.49
N VAL A 257 5.18 14.61 11.28
CA VAL A 257 6.52 15.13 11.53
C VAL A 257 6.68 15.27 13.04
N ARG A 258 7.68 14.61 13.62
CA ARG A 258 7.99 14.80 15.04
C ARG A 258 8.36 16.27 15.31
N PRO A 259 7.78 16.90 16.33
CA PRO A 259 8.24 18.21 16.75
C PRO A 259 9.75 18.17 17.02
N ALA A 260 10.46 19.22 16.64
CA ALA A 260 11.87 19.37 16.99
C ALA A 260 12.01 19.25 18.52
N LYS A 261 13.00 18.50 19.01
CA LYS A 261 13.33 18.47 20.44
C LYS A 261 13.57 19.91 20.92
N GLY A 262 12.84 20.37 21.94
CA GLY A 262 12.94 21.75 22.43
C GLY A 262 11.94 22.72 21.80
N GLY A 263 10.92 22.24 21.10
CA GLY A 263 9.82 23.09 20.61
C GLY A 263 9.15 23.85 21.77
N ARG A 264 8.81 25.13 21.54
CA ARG A 264 8.10 25.94 22.55
C ARG A 264 6.72 25.35 22.80
N PRO A 265 6.31 25.14 24.03
CA PRO A 265 5.01 24.56 24.34
C PRO A 265 3.89 25.53 23.96
N VAL A 266 2.84 24.99 23.33
CA VAL A 266 1.64 25.74 22.96
C VAL A 266 0.39 24.92 23.17
N ARG A 267 -0.64 25.54 23.72
CA ARG A 267 -1.99 24.98 23.87
C ARG A 267 -2.91 25.51 22.76
N VAL A 268 -3.70 24.63 22.19
CA VAL A 268 -4.74 24.99 21.22
C VAL A 268 -6.11 24.91 21.90
N ALA A 269 -6.86 26.01 21.85
CA ALA A 269 -8.20 26.13 22.35
C ALA A 269 -9.15 26.44 21.18
N ALA A 270 -9.54 25.41 20.46
CA ALA A 270 -10.44 25.47 19.33
C ALA A 270 -11.34 24.21 19.29
N PRO A 271 -12.54 24.26 18.70
CA PRO A 271 -13.32 23.07 18.43
C PRO A 271 -12.72 22.29 17.23
N GLU A 272 -13.03 20.99 17.15
CA GLU A 272 -12.73 20.19 15.96
C GLU A 272 -13.63 20.65 14.77
N PRO A 273 -13.15 20.59 13.53
CA PRO A 273 -11.80 20.10 13.11
C PRO A 273 -10.69 21.19 13.15
N GLU A 274 -11.00 22.43 13.56
CA GLU A 274 -10.03 23.52 13.52
C GLU A 274 -8.88 23.32 14.51
N ALA A 275 -9.14 22.66 15.65
CA ALA A 275 -8.09 22.33 16.64
C ALA A 275 -6.98 21.48 16.01
N ALA A 276 -7.35 20.43 15.28
CA ALA A 276 -6.39 19.56 14.58
C ALA A 276 -5.60 20.32 13.49
N LEU A 277 -6.25 21.21 12.76
CA LEU A 277 -5.61 22.02 11.71
C LEU A 277 -4.61 23.01 12.29
N VAL A 278 -4.97 23.70 13.38
CA VAL A 278 -4.08 24.63 14.11
C VAL A 278 -2.91 23.86 14.71
N ALA A 279 -3.16 22.71 15.35
CA ALA A 279 -2.11 21.86 15.90
C ALA A 279 -1.11 21.43 14.83
N ARG A 280 -1.57 21.01 13.66
CA ARG A 280 -0.72 20.64 12.51
C ARG A 280 0.13 21.82 12.03
N LEU A 281 -0.47 23.01 11.92
CA LEU A 281 0.24 24.23 11.54
C LEU A 281 1.37 24.54 12.54
N LEU A 282 1.05 24.54 13.82
CA LEU A 282 2.00 24.85 14.90
C LEU A 282 3.14 23.82 14.96
N THR A 283 2.83 22.53 14.87
CA THR A 283 3.83 21.45 14.86
C THR A 283 4.79 21.60 13.67
N ARG A 284 4.27 21.92 12.50
CA ARG A 284 5.07 22.16 11.29
C ARG A 284 6.05 23.35 11.48
N GLU A 285 5.65 24.37 12.21
CA GLU A 285 6.50 25.54 12.48
C GLU A 285 7.39 25.35 13.74
N GLY A 286 7.44 24.12 14.32
CA GLY A 286 8.38 23.75 15.37
C GLY A 286 7.86 23.94 16.80
N TRP A 287 6.56 24.15 17.00
CA TRP A 287 5.95 24.21 18.31
C TRP A 287 5.62 22.82 18.86
N ALA A 288 5.72 22.66 20.17
CA ALA A 288 5.27 21.48 20.90
C ALA A 288 3.82 21.67 21.36
N VAL A 289 2.87 21.09 20.61
CA VAL A 289 1.44 21.18 20.94
C VAL A 289 1.10 20.22 22.08
N GLY A 290 0.51 20.73 23.17
CA GLY A 290 0.15 19.95 24.35
C GLY A 290 -0.99 20.56 25.13
N ARG A 291 -1.36 19.89 26.25
CA ARG A 291 -2.39 20.39 27.17
C ARG A 291 -1.90 21.53 28.07
N GLU A 292 -0.59 21.56 28.33
CA GLU A 292 0.09 22.60 29.10
C GLU A 292 1.06 23.31 28.17
N GLY A 293 1.07 24.64 28.22
CA GLY A 293 1.95 25.42 27.33
C GLY A 293 2.01 26.87 27.79
N GLY A 294 3.19 27.50 27.59
CA GLY A 294 3.39 28.92 27.84
C GLY A 294 2.68 29.82 26.83
N ALA A 295 2.40 29.32 25.64
CA ALA A 295 1.62 30.03 24.62
C ALA A 295 0.23 29.39 24.45
N VAL A 296 -0.76 30.18 24.03
CA VAL A 296 -2.13 29.70 23.78
C VAL A 296 -2.62 30.26 22.45
N VAL A 297 -3.16 29.40 21.60
CA VAL A 297 -3.89 29.81 20.38
C VAL A 297 -5.36 29.48 20.60
N THR A 298 -6.21 30.50 20.58
CA THR A 298 -7.65 30.39 20.78
C THR A 298 -8.39 30.76 19.52
N ARG A 299 -9.39 29.96 19.14
CA ARG A 299 -10.32 30.31 18.06
C ARG A 299 -11.36 31.32 18.58
N THR A 300 -11.48 32.45 17.93
CA THR A 300 -12.46 33.50 18.28
C THR A 300 -13.69 33.49 17.38
N ALA A 301 -13.53 33.07 16.10
CA ALA A 301 -14.61 32.85 15.14
C ALA A 301 -14.14 31.84 14.08
N PRO A 302 -15.00 31.33 13.18
CA PRO A 302 -14.57 30.45 12.09
C PRO A 302 -13.43 31.06 11.29
N GLY A 303 -12.27 30.35 11.29
CA GLY A 303 -11.04 30.81 10.61
C GLY A 303 -10.39 32.06 11.23
N ARG A 304 -10.77 32.45 12.45
CA ARG A 304 -10.17 33.58 13.19
C ARG A 304 -9.59 33.14 14.52
N PHE A 305 -8.39 33.60 14.80
CA PHE A 305 -7.60 33.15 15.93
C PHE A 305 -6.98 34.32 16.72
N THR A 306 -6.85 34.14 18.00
CA THR A 306 -6.04 34.99 18.88
C THR A 306 -4.91 34.12 19.43
N ALA A 307 -3.68 34.61 19.42
CA ALA A 307 -2.55 33.94 20.03
C ALA A 307 -1.95 34.80 21.12
N VAL A 308 -1.68 34.15 22.26
CA VAL A 308 -0.93 34.70 23.38
C VAL A 308 0.39 33.96 23.45
N ASP A 309 1.52 34.65 23.38
CA ASP A 309 2.83 34.02 23.50
C ASP A 309 3.18 33.75 25.00
N GLY A 310 4.26 32.99 25.25
CA GLY A 310 4.71 32.68 26.62
C GLY A 310 5.18 33.89 27.43
N GLY A 311 5.31 35.07 26.84
CA GLY A 311 5.64 36.35 27.47
C GLY A 311 4.40 37.24 27.71
N GLY A 312 3.19 36.76 27.32
CA GLY A 312 1.93 37.49 27.50
C GLY A 312 1.57 38.43 26.35
N ALA A 313 2.40 38.53 25.29
CA ALA A 313 2.04 39.36 24.13
C ALA A 313 0.90 38.71 23.31
N THR A 314 -0.15 39.50 23.09
CA THR A 314 -1.37 39.03 22.41
C THR A 314 -1.46 39.56 20.98
N VAL A 315 -1.81 38.69 20.03
CA VAL A 315 -2.14 39.07 18.67
C VAL A 315 -3.55 38.55 18.36
N GLU A 316 -4.46 39.47 18.08
CA GLU A 316 -5.88 39.18 17.89
C GLU A 316 -6.28 39.18 16.40
N GLY A 317 -7.40 38.54 16.10
CA GLY A 317 -8.09 38.62 14.82
C GLY A 317 -7.35 38.01 13.62
N MET A 318 -6.35 37.16 13.86
CA MET A 318 -5.54 36.53 12.84
C MET A 318 -6.37 35.55 12.00
N GLY A 319 -6.26 35.64 10.67
CA GLY A 319 -6.65 34.56 9.77
C GLY A 319 -5.56 33.48 9.71
N TRP A 320 -5.77 32.47 8.88
CA TRP A 320 -4.81 31.34 8.74
C TRP A 320 -3.41 31.78 8.31
N ALA A 321 -3.30 32.79 7.39
CA ALA A 321 -2.01 33.28 6.92
C ALA A 321 -1.24 34.02 8.02
N GLU A 322 -1.92 34.87 8.77
CA GLU A 322 -1.33 35.63 9.88
C GLU A 322 -0.95 34.69 11.04
N LEU A 323 -1.77 33.69 11.35
CA LEU A 323 -1.44 32.64 12.34
C LEU A 323 -0.18 31.87 11.91
N ALA A 324 -0.07 31.49 10.64
CA ALA A 324 1.14 30.82 10.13
C ALA A 324 2.38 31.71 10.25
N ALA A 325 2.24 33.00 9.94
CA ALA A 325 3.34 33.96 10.08
C ALA A 325 3.75 34.17 11.56
N TRP A 326 2.79 34.23 12.47
CA TRP A 326 3.02 34.31 13.92
C TRP A 326 3.77 33.05 14.41
N ALA A 327 3.26 31.88 14.06
CA ALA A 327 3.87 30.61 14.45
C ALA A 327 5.31 30.48 13.97
N ARG A 328 5.60 30.89 12.74
CA ARG A 328 6.94 30.86 12.14
C ARG A 328 7.95 31.75 12.87
N ARG A 329 7.53 32.93 13.33
CA ARG A 329 8.38 33.82 14.12
C ARG A 329 8.68 33.24 15.50
N GLY A 330 7.67 32.68 16.16
CA GLY A 330 7.80 32.09 17.49
C GLY A 330 8.57 30.78 17.52
N GLY A 331 8.40 29.91 16.49
CA GLY A 331 9.08 28.62 16.40
C GLY A 331 10.58 28.70 16.13
N ARG A 332 11.07 29.80 15.54
CA ARG A 332 12.50 29.98 15.18
C ARG A 332 13.36 30.54 16.33
N GLN A 333 12.79 31.05 17.39
CA GLN A 333 13.59 31.45 18.56
C GLN A 333 14.09 30.20 19.27
N ARG A 334 15.29 29.74 18.93
CA ARG A 334 16.00 28.71 19.71
C ARG A 334 16.13 29.20 21.14
N VAL A 335 15.81 28.35 22.09
CA VAL A 335 16.30 28.51 23.47
C VAL A 335 17.82 28.47 23.35
N ALA A 336 18.45 29.58 23.67
CA ALA A 336 19.91 29.72 23.76
C ALA A 336 20.43 28.87 24.92
#